data_b9e601a2f0b05455f4b849e76664ee7d
#
_entry.id   b9e601a2f0b05455f4b849e76664ee7d
#
_cell.length_a   1.000
_cell.length_b   1.000
_cell.length_c   1.000
_cell.angle_alpha   90.00
_cell.angle_beta   90.00
_cell.angle_gamma   90.00
#
_symmetry.space_group_name_H-M   'P 1'
#
loop_
_entity.id
_entity.type
_entity.pdbx_description
1 polymer ?
#
loop_
_entity_poly.entity_id
_entity_poly.type
_entity_poly.pdbx_seq_one_letter_code
_entity_poly.pdbx_strand_id
1 'polypeptide(L)'
;MKDDQEVETTKNRKIKNTIFKIVEKIKKEYRPEKIILFGSYAYGTPNKNSDVDLFILKSTKKSRIDRFVEVKRIIYNPKIKLVFSPLVYTPKEVKGRISLGDDFVKEILEKGEVLYVKQKKNNRRVV
;
A
#
# COMPACT_ATOMS: atom_id res chain seq x y z
N MET A 1 24.71 -26.26 10.74
CA MET A 1 24.87 -24.81 10.61
C MET A 1 23.65 -24.24 9.90
N LYS A 2 23.07 -23.24 10.49
CA LYS A 2 21.93 -22.58 9.88
C LYS A 2 22.44 -21.67 8.77
N ASP A 3 21.87 -21.78 7.62
CA ASP A 3 22.32 -20.92 6.53
C ASP A 3 21.60 -19.56 6.56
N ASP A 4 22.15 -18.62 5.84
CA ASP A 4 21.64 -17.27 5.84
C ASP A 4 20.23 -17.18 5.24
N GLN A 5 19.90 -18.10 4.35
CA GLN A 5 18.59 -18.11 3.73
C GLN A 5 17.48 -18.40 4.72
N GLU A 6 17.73 -19.28 5.66
CA GLU A 6 16.74 -19.60 6.66
C GLU A 6 16.42 -18.41 7.54
N VAL A 7 17.48 -17.69 7.97
CA VAL A 7 17.32 -16.50 8.79
C VAL A 7 16.58 -15.41 8.01
N GLU A 8 16.95 -15.22 6.75
CA GLU A 8 16.32 -14.23 5.90
C GLU A 8 14.85 -14.54 5.67
N THR A 9 14.53 -15.82 5.45
CA THR A 9 13.15 -16.21 5.22
C THR A 9 12.29 -15.92 6.43
N THR A 10 12.80 -16.16 7.63
CA THR A 10 12.07 -15.86 8.85
C THR A 10 11.85 -14.37 9.01
N LYS A 11 12.87 -13.58 8.76
CA LYS A 11 12.78 -12.14 8.84
C LYS A 11 11.79 -11.60 7.82
N ASN A 12 11.84 -12.12 6.59
CA ASN A 12 10.92 -11.71 5.55
C ASN A 12 9.49 -12.03 5.90
N ARG A 13 9.29 -13.16 6.55
CA ARG A 13 7.95 -13.56 6.98
C ARG A 13 7.39 -12.60 8.01
N LYS A 14 8.22 -12.18 8.97
CA LYS A 14 7.80 -11.20 9.97
C LYS A 14 7.44 -9.87 9.34
N ILE A 15 8.25 -9.42 8.40
CA ILE A 15 7.98 -8.18 7.69
C ILE A 15 6.69 -8.28 6.92
N LYS A 16 6.49 -9.37 6.19
CA LYS A 16 5.28 -9.57 5.42
C LYS A 16 4.04 -9.60 6.32
N ASN A 17 4.16 -10.26 7.48
CA ASN A 17 3.05 -10.30 8.41
C ASN A 17 2.72 -8.92 8.96
N THR A 18 3.72 -8.11 9.23
CA THR A 18 3.52 -6.75 9.71
C THR A 18 2.83 -5.91 8.64
N ILE A 19 3.31 -6.01 7.40
CA ILE A 19 2.69 -5.28 6.28
C ILE A 19 1.25 -5.72 6.12
N PHE A 20 1.00 -7.03 6.19
CA PHE A 20 -0.34 -7.56 6.06
C PHE A 20 -1.28 -7.02 7.14
N LYS A 21 -0.81 -6.95 8.38
CA LYS A 21 -1.62 -6.42 9.48
C LYS A 21 -1.98 -4.96 9.26
N ILE A 22 -1.03 -4.18 8.77
CA ILE A 22 -1.26 -2.76 8.50
C ILE A 22 -2.25 -2.60 7.35
N VAL A 23 -2.10 -3.40 6.31
CA VAL A 23 -3.01 -3.36 5.17
C VAL A 23 -4.43 -3.72 5.60
N GLU A 24 -4.57 -4.74 6.46
CA GLU A 24 -5.89 -5.11 6.96
C GLU A 24 -6.52 -3.98 7.76
N LYS A 25 -5.73 -3.26 8.52
CA LYS A 25 -6.25 -2.14 9.28
C LYS A 25 -6.69 -0.99 8.38
N ILE A 26 -5.89 -0.67 7.37
CA ILE A 26 -6.27 0.36 6.40
C ILE A 26 -7.55 -0.04 5.67
N LYS A 27 -7.60 -1.28 5.25
CA LYS A 27 -8.75 -1.81 4.54
C LYS A 27 -10.03 -1.66 5.38
N LYS A 28 -9.95 -1.99 6.64
CA LYS A 28 -11.10 -1.99 7.52
C LYS A 28 -11.53 -0.59 7.92
N GLU A 29 -10.58 0.28 8.24
CA GLU A 29 -10.90 1.58 8.82
C GLU A 29 -10.94 2.70 7.80
N TYR A 30 -10.13 2.62 6.75
CA TYR A 30 -10.09 3.65 5.72
C TYR A 30 -10.98 3.31 4.53
N ARG A 31 -11.21 2.04 4.30
CA ARG A 31 -12.06 1.53 3.21
C ARG A 31 -11.64 2.05 1.84
N PRO A 32 -10.40 1.83 1.45
CA PRO A 32 -9.93 2.27 0.14
C PRO A 32 -10.43 1.36 -0.96
N GLU A 33 -10.24 1.78 -2.19
CA GLU A 33 -10.59 0.96 -3.34
C GLU A 33 -9.47 0.01 -3.71
N LYS A 34 -8.23 0.38 -3.43
CA LYS A 34 -7.08 -0.43 -3.81
C LYS A 34 -5.87 -0.05 -2.97
N ILE A 35 -5.03 -1.01 -2.69
CA ILE A 35 -3.76 -0.79 -2.00
C ILE A 35 -2.68 -1.52 -2.77
N ILE A 36 -1.64 -0.80 -3.16
CA ILE A 36 -0.52 -1.33 -3.92
C ILE A 36 0.77 -1.07 -3.17
N LEU A 37 1.57 -2.11 -2.98
CA LEU A 37 2.90 -1.97 -2.42
C LEU A 37 3.85 -1.61 -3.56
N PHE A 38 4.65 -0.57 -3.36
CA PHE A 38 5.65 -0.22 -4.35
C PHE A 38 6.95 0.11 -3.65
N GLY A 39 7.96 0.54 -4.40
CA GLY A 39 9.24 0.88 -3.82
C GLY A 39 10.07 -0.34 -3.49
N SER A 40 11.05 -0.18 -2.60
CA SER A 40 12.04 -1.21 -2.36
C SER A 40 11.46 -2.51 -1.80
N TYR A 41 10.38 -2.45 -1.04
CA TYR A 41 9.77 -3.66 -0.50
C TYR A 41 9.00 -4.44 -1.56
N ALA A 42 8.65 -3.80 -2.67
CA ALA A 42 7.92 -4.48 -3.74
C ALA A 42 8.86 -5.07 -4.79
N TYR A 43 9.79 -4.27 -5.27
CA TYR A 43 10.64 -4.70 -6.38
C TYR A 43 12.11 -4.33 -6.22
N GLY A 44 12.53 -3.99 -5.02
CA GLY A 44 13.91 -3.70 -4.75
C GLY A 44 14.44 -4.57 -3.63
N THR A 45 15.60 -4.18 -3.10
CA THR A 45 16.17 -4.84 -1.94
C THR A 45 16.10 -3.85 -0.78
N PRO A 46 15.11 -3.99 0.10
CA PRO A 46 14.99 -3.05 1.20
C PRO A 46 16.14 -3.21 2.19
N ASN A 47 16.48 -2.09 2.82
CA ASN A 47 17.45 -2.09 3.91
C ASN A 47 16.74 -1.57 5.16
N LYS A 48 17.47 -1.47 6.26
CA LYS A 48 16.87 -1.11 7.54
C LYS A 48 16.31 0.32 7.57
N ASN A 49 16.68 1.14 6.60
CA ASN A 49 16.18 2.52 6.52
C ASN A 49 15.07 2.67 5.47
N SER A 50 14.69 1.59 4.82
CA SER A 50 13.65 1.66 3.80
C SER A 50 12.29 1.78 4.43
N ASP A 51 11.45 2.65 3.86
CA ASP A 51 10.05 2.74 4.24
C ASP A 51 9.23 1.77 3.42
N VAL A 52 8.10 1.36 3.98
CA VAL A 52 7.13 0.54 3.24
C VAL A 52 6.22 1.51 2.50
N ASP A 53 6.36 1.56 1.18
CA ASP A 53 5.60 2.50 0.35
C ASP A 53 4.28 1.89 -0.08
N LEU A 54 3.19 2.52 0.29
CA LEU A 54 1.85 2.06 -0.04
C LEU A 54 1.13 3.11 -0.87
N PHE A 55 0.66 2.68 -2.04
CA PHE A 55 -0.16 3.51 -2.91
C PHE A 55 -1.60 3.12 -2.64
N ILE A 56 -2.40 4.09 -2.22
CA ILE A 56 -3.78 3.85 -1.79
C ILE A 56 -4.72 4.62 -2.70
N LEU A 57 -5.66 3.92 -3.29
CA LEU A 57 -6.66 4.53 -4.15
C LEU A 57 -7.93 4.71 -3.34
N LYS A 58 -8.40 5.95 -3.25
CA LYS A 58 -9.55 6.26 -2.41
C LYS A 58 -10.31 7.46 -2.97
N SER A 59 -11.60 7.30 -3.18
CA SER A 59 -12.44 8.44 -3.58
C SER A 59 -12.71 9.30 -2.36
N THR A 60 -12.29 10.54 -2.40
CA THR A 60 -12.42 11.44 -1.27
C THR A 60 -12.28 12.88 -1.76
N LYS A 61 -12.88 13.80 -1.01
CA LYS A 61 -12.73 15.23 -1.30
C LYS A 61 -11.66 15.89 -0.44
N LYS A 62 -11.05 15.13 0.47
CA LYS A 62 -10.02 15.68 1.33
C LYS A 62 -8.75 15.98 0.56
N SER A 63 -7.98 16.95 1.06
CA SER A 63 -6.70 17.31 0.46
C SER A 63 -5.71 16.15 0.62
N ARG A 64 -4.66 16.18 -0.17
CA ARG A 64 -3.65 15.14 -0.13
C ARG A 64 -3.00 15.04 1.26
N ILE A 65 -2.74 16.17 1.89
CA ILE A 65 -2.15 16.19 3.22
C ILE A 65 -3.11 15.59 4.23
N ASP A 66 -4.38 15.94 4.17
CA ASP A 66 -5.37 15.40 5.10
C ASP A 66 -5.52 13.90 4.96
N ARG A 67 -5.45 13.40 3.72
CA ARG A 67 -5.49 11.96 3.47
C ARG A 67 -4.31 11.25 4.11
N PHE A 68 -3.13 11.83 3.94
CA PHE A 68 -1.90 11.28 4.51
C PHE A 68 -2.01 11.21 6.03
N VAL A 69 -2.42 12.31 6.65
CA VAL A 69 -2.54 12.37 8.11
C VAL A 69 -3.56 11.34 8.59
N GLU A 70 -4.68 11.23 7.89
CA GLU A 70 -5.73 10.30 8.27
C GLU A 70 -5.22 8.86 8.27
N VAL A 71 -4.52 8.46 7.21
CA VAL A 71 -3.99 7.11 7.13
C VAL A 71 -2.91 6.88 8.18
N LYS A 72 -2.04 7.88 8.39
CA LYS A 72 -0.99 7.75 9.41
C LYS A 72 -1.59 7.56 10.81
N ARG A 73 -2.69 8.21 11.10
CA ARG A 73 -3.37 8.02 12.37
C ARG A 73 -3.94 6.62 12.51
N ILE A 74 -4.52 6.13 11.44
CA ILE A 74 -5.09 4.78 11.43
C ILE A 74 -4.03 3.74 11.74
N ILE A 75 -2.86 3.87 11.14
CA ILE A 75 -1.84 2.84 11.23
C ILE A 75 -0.84 3.08 12.37
N TYR A 76 -1.01 4.16 13.10
CA TYR A 76 -0.07 4.46 14.19
C TYR A 76 -0.03 3.33 15.20
N ASN A 77 1.17 2.82 15.46
CA ASN A 77 1.39 1.79 16.48
C ASN A 77 2.85 1.84 16.88
N PRO A 78 3.16 2.33 18.10
CA PRO A 78 4.54 2.49 18.52
C PRO A 78 5.30 1.18 18.67
N LYS A 79 4.60 0.05 18.69
CA LYS A 79 5.25 -1.25 18.76
C LYS A 79 5.74 -1.74 17.41
N ILE A 80 5.27 -1.14 16.33
CA ILE A 80 5.68 -1.52 14.99
C ILE A 80 6.87 -0.69 14.59
N LYS A 81 7.96 -1.35 14.24
CA LYS A 81 9.21 -0.66 13.91
C LYS A 81 9.34 -0.27 12.45
N LEU A 82 8.54 -0.88 11.59
CA LEU A 82 8.54 -0.49 10.19
C LEU A 82 7.86 0.86 10.01
N VAL A 83 8.45 1.69 9.17
CA VAL A 83 7.86 2.98 8.83
C VAL A 83 7.07 2.82 7.55
N PHE A 84 5.83 3.27 7.56
CA PHE A 84 4.96 3.20 6.39
C PHE A 84 4.77 4.58 5.79
N SER A 85 4.91 4.67 4.47
CA SER A 85 4.72 5.90 3.73
C SER A 85 3.50 5.74 2.82
N PRO A 86 2.33 6.19 3.26
CA PRO A 86 1.14 6.10 2.42
C PRO A 86 1.06 7.26 1.44
N LEU A 87 0.63 6.95 0.24
CA LEU A 87 0.40 7.93 -0.82
C LEU A 87 -1.01 7.69 -1.32
N VAL A 88 -1.91 8.63 -1.07
CA VAL A 88 -3.33 8.44 -1.37
C VAL A 88 -3.74 9.29 -2.57
N TYR A 89 -4.22 8.63 -3.61
CA TYR A 89 -4.72 9.27 -4.82
C TYR A 89 -6.19 8.91 -5.02
N THR A 90 -6.94 9.83 -5.62
CA THR A 90 -8.29 9.48 -6.06
C THR A 90 -8.21 8.85 -7.46
N PRO A 91 -9.24 8.10 -7.86
CA PRO A 91 -9.26 7.56 -9.23
C PRO A 91 -9.15 8.64 -10.29
N LYS A 92 -9.78 9.78 -10.05
CA LYS A 92 -9.72 10.91 -10.98
C LYS A 92 -8.29 11.44 -11.11
N GLU A 93 -7.59 11.55 -9.98
CA GLU A 93 -6.20 12.00 -10.00
C GLU A 93 -5.31 11.02 -10.75
N VAL A 94 -5.54 9.73 -10.57
CA VAL A 94 -4.76 8.72 -11.29
C VAL A 94 -4.96 8.86 -12.79
N LYS A 95 -6.21 9.00 -13.23
CA LYS A 95 -6.49 9.21 -14.65
C LYS A 95 -5.79 10.43 -15.20
N GLY A 96 -5.85 11.52 -14.45
CA GLY A 96 -5.19 12.76 -14.86
C GLY A 96 -3.70 12.60 -14.97
N ARG A 97 -3.07 11.92 -14.01
CA ARG A 97 -1.63 11.69 -14.04
C ARG A 97 -1.23 10.82 -15.22
N ILE A 98 -1.98 9.77 -15.49
CA ILE A 98 -1.69 8.90 -16.62
C ILE A 98 -1.81 9.69 -17.93
N SER A 99 -2.84 10.53 -18.06
CA SER A 99 -3.02 11.37 -19.24
C SER A 99 -1.84 12.29 -19.47
N LEU A 100 -1.23 12.77 -18.38
CA LEU A 100 -0.09 13.67 -18.47
C LEU A 100 1.24 12.93 -18.68
N GLY A 101 1.22 11.61 -18.74
CA GLY A 101 2.43 10.83 -18.92
C GLY A 101 3.27 10.71 -17.66
N ASP A 102 2.64 10.68 -16.50
CA ASP A 102 3.36 10.55 -15.23
C ASP A 102 3.93 9.15 -15.09
N ASP A 103 5.23 9.02 -15.32
CA ASP A 103 5.90 7.73 -15.29
C ASP A 103 5.90 7.11 -13.89
N PHE A 104 5.92 7.91 -12.86
CA PHE A 104 5.92 7.42 -11.49
C PHE A 104 4.63 6.66 -11.18
N VAL A 105 3.49 7.28 -11.47
CA VAL A 105 2.21 6.63 -11.23
C VAL A 105 2.06 5.40 -12.13
N LYS A 106 2.47 5.53 -13.38
CA LYS A 106 2.40 4.43 -14.33
C LYS A 106 3.21 3.23 -13.84
N GLU A 107 4.41 3.48 -13.35
CA GLU A 107 5.26 2.41 -12.83
C GLU A 107 4.63 1.70 -11.64
N ILE A 108 4.04 2.47 -10.72
CA ILE A 108 3.37 1.87 -9.57
C ILE A 108 2.26 0.93 -10.03
N LEU A 109 1.46 1.37 -10.99
CA LEU A 109 0.35 0.57 -11.47
C LEU A 109 0.81 -0.67 -12.23
N GLU A 110 1.92 -0.58 -12.93
CA GLU A 110 2.42 -1.69 -13.75
C GLU A 110 3.26 -2.67 -12.96
N LYS A 111 4.10 -2.17 -12.07
CA LYS A 111 5.08 -2.99 -11.37
C LYS A 111 4.79 -3.21 -9.90
N GLY A 112 3.92 -2.42 -9.31
CA GLY A 112 3.61 -2.56 -7.91
C GLY A 112 2.90 -3.85 -7.61
N GLU A 113 2.96 -4.27 -6.36
CA GLU A 113 2.29 -5.48 -5.91
C GLU A 113 0.94 -5.11 -5.33
N VAL A 114 -0.14 -5.59 -5.94
CA VAL A 114 -1.49 -5.30 -5.45
C VAL A 114 -1.75 -6.11 -4.20
N LEU A 115 -1.94 -5.43 -3.08
CA LEU A 115 -2.21 -6.09 -1.81
C LEU A 115 -3.70 -6.17 -1.51
N TYR A 116 -4.49 -5.29 -2.11
CA TYR A 116 -5.93 -5.28 -1.87
C TYR A 116 -6.65 -4.58 -3.01
N VAL A 117 -7.74 -5.17 -3.44
CA VAL A 117 -8.67 -4.55 -4.38
C VAL A 117 -10.06 -4.74 -3.82
N LYS A 118 -10.79 -3.64 -3.68
CA LYS A 118 -12.16 -3.71 -3.22
C LYS A 118 -12.98 -4.42 -4.28
N GLN A 119 -13.70 -5.44 -3.85
CA GLN A 119 -14.59 -6.14 -4.77
C GLN A 119 -15.78 -5.27 -5.07
N LYS A 120 -16.04 -5.09 -6.35
CA LYS A 120 -17.25 -4.40 -6.74
C LYS A 120 -18.42 -5.24 -6.36
N LYS A 121 -19.36 -4.60 -5.68
CA LYS A 121 -20.60 -5.29 -5.42
C LYS A 121 -21.22 -5.65 -6.74
N ASN A 122 -21.54 -6.91 -6.91
CA ASN A 122 -22.21 -7.33 -8.10
C ASN A 122 -23.68 -7.00 -7.98
N ASN A 123 -24.06 -5.86 -8.50
CA ASN A 123 -25.44 -5.42 -8.44
C ASN A 123 -26.31 -6.11 -9.44
N ARG A 124 -25.69 -6.80 -10.37
CA ARG A 124 -26.44 -7.50 -11.34
C ARG A 124 -27.04 -8.70 -10.72
N ARG A 125 -28.28 -8.68 -10.61
CA ARG A 125 -28.95 -9.85 -10.10
C ARG A 125 -29.00 -10.86 -11.16
N VAL A 126 -28.48 -11.92 -10.82
CA VAL A 126 -28.66 -13.05 -11.67
C VAL A 126 -30.01 -13.57 -11.34
N VAL A 127 -30.82 -13.47 -12.22
CA VAL A 127 -32.17 -13.83 -11.94
C VAL A 127 -32.46 -15.20 -12.43
#